data_64fbf0979719d7477ed93ea79835e09f
#
_entry.id   64fbf0979719d7477ed93ea79835e09f
#
_cell.length_a   1.000
_cell.length_b   1.000
_cell.length_c   1.000
_cell.angle_alpha   90.00
_cell.angle_beta   90.00
_cell.angle_gamma   90.00
#
_symmetry.space_group_name_H-M   'P 1'
#
loop_
_entity.id
_entity.type
_entity.pdbx_description
1 polymer ?
#
loop_
_entity_poly.entity_id
_entity_poly.type
_entity_poly.pdbx_seq_one_letter_code
_entity_poly.pdbx_strand_id
1 'polypeptide(L)'
;MRGISHVAIGVSNMDRALPFYRDLLGLKVTLDTEENVGGLPTLFRDPAKGKRRAVYMRWEDSPEASFIVLSAPVGPASGEPIKLDQVGIHHFAFWVKDLRAKVEKLQAAGVPILVPPLEADTVAYGEPAGKKVLTCLFQDPDGIILQFDERL
;
A
#
# COMPACT_ATOMS: atom_id res chain seq x y z
N MET A 1 -12.88 18.76 -0.68
CA MET A 1 -12.18 17.56 -0.18
C MET A 1 -11.00 18.01 0.65
N ARG A 2 -10.63 17.27 1.70
CA ARG A 2 -9.50 17.61 2.59
C ARG A 2 -8.28 16.69 2.35
N GLY A 3 -8.51 15.52 1.75
CA GLY A 3 -7.47 14.52 1.48
C GLY A 3 -8.07 13.12 1.30
N ILE A 4 -7.21 12.13 1.19
CA ILE A 4 -7.58 10.72 1.17
C ILE A 4 -7.65 10.23 2.61
N SER A 5 -8.78 9.67 3.06
CA SER A 5 -8.91 9.13 4.41
C SER A 5 -8.17 7.79 4.53
N HIS A 6 -8.34 6.90 3.55
CA HIS A 6 -7.67 5.58 3.56
C HIS A 6 -7.55 5.00 2.16
N VAL A 7 -6.66 4.02 2.06
CA VAL A 7 -6.56 3.12 0.90
C VAL A 7 -6.83 1.71 1.39
N ALA A 8 -7.79 1.01 0.79
CA ALA A 8 -8.07 -0.39 1.05
C ALA A 8 -7.38 -1.25 0.00
N ILE A 9 -6.61 -2.24 0.44
CA ILE A 9 -5.79 -3.11 -0.38
C ILE A 9 -6.27 -4.54 -0.19
N GLY A 10 -6.69 -5.17 -1.27
CA GLY A 10 -6.99 -6.60 -1.29
C GLY A 10 -5.70 -7.40 -1.30
N VAL A 11 -5.51 -8.28 -0.33
CA VAL A 11 -4.35 -9.18 -0.26
C VAL A 11 -4.79 -10.63 -0.33
N SER A 12 -3.98 -11.48 -0.96
CA SER A 12 -4.31 -12.89 -1.14
C SER A 12 -4.15 -13.70 0.16
N ASN A 13 -3.22 -13.29 1.01
CA ASN A 13 -2.90 -13.97 2.27
C ASN A 13 -2.47 -12.95 3.33
N MET A 14 -3.29 -12.79 4.38
CA MET A 14 -3.03 -11.83 5.45
C MET A 14 -1.77 -12.15 6.25
N ASP A 15 -1.47 -13.42 6.49
CA ASP A 15 -0.32 -13.83 7.29
C ASP A 15 1.00 -13.57 6.56
N ARG A 16 0.96 -13.46 5.23
CA ARG A 16 2.09 -13.05 4.39
C ARG A 16 2.17 -11.53 4.25
N ALA A 17 1.05 -10.86 4.08
CA ALA A 17 1.00 -9.42 3.87
C ALA A 17 1.28 -8.63 5.17
N LEU A 18 0.71 -9.05 6.30
CA LEU A 18 0.78 -8.31 7.56
C LEU A 18 2.22 -8.06 8.05
N PRO A 19 3.14 -9.04 8.07
CA PRO A 19 4.54 -8.79 8.42
C PRO A 19 5.22 -7.75 7.51
N PHE A 20 4.90 -7.75 6.22
CA PHE A 20 5.44 -6.75 5.30
C PHE A 20 4.99 -5.33 5.67
N TYR A 21 3.70 -5.10 5.81
CA TYR A 21 3.18 -3.76 6.10
C TYR A 21 3.46 -3.31 7.54
N ARG A 22 3.32 -4.21 8.53
CA ARG A 22 3.53 -3.91 9.94
C ARG A 22 5.01 -3.82 10.31
N ASP A 23 5.79 -4.87 10.00
CA ASP A 23 7.14 -5.02 10.55
C ASP A 23 8.19 -4.36 9.66
N LEU A 24 8.05 -4.50 8.33
CA LEU A 24 9.03 -3.99 7.38
C LEU A 24 8.75 -2.51 7.02
N LEU A 25 7.51 -2.13 6.71
CA LEU A 25 7.14 -0.74 6.44
C LEU A 25 6.93 0.08 7.72
N GLY A 26 6.68 -0.56 8.87
CA GLY A 26 6.57 0.08 10.17
C GLY A 26 5.19 0.66 10.48
N LEU A 27 4.13 0.16 9.84
CA LEU A 27 2.76 0.59 10.13
C LEU A 27 2.24 -0.03 11.43
N LYS A 28 1.54 0.73 12.24
CA LYS A 28 0.92 0.28 13.49
C LYS A 28 -0.47 -0.28 13.22
N VAL A 29 -0.73 -1.51 13.63
CA VAL A 29 -2.08 -2.10 13.62
C VAL A 29 -2.93 -1.41 14.68
N THR A 30 -4.07 -0.88 14.26
CA THR A 30 -5.05 -0.24 15.16
C THR A 30 -6.31 -1.09 15.35
N LEU A 31 -6.62 -1.96 14.39
CA LEU A 31 -7.72 -2.90 14.46
C LEU A 31 -7.41 -4.11 13.56
N ASP A 32 -7.70 -5.30 14.04
CA ASP A 32 -7.69 -6.57 13.29
C ASP A 32 -8.99 -7.29 13.57
N THR A 33 -9.82 -7.46 12.55
CA THR A 33 -11.18 -7.96 12.73
C THR A 33 -11.67 -8.75 11.52
N GLU A 34 -12.63 -9.66 11.76
CA GLU A 34 -13.42 -10.24 10.70
C GLU A 34 -14.68 -9.41 10.47
N GLU A 35 -14.95 -9.07 9.24
CA GLU A 35 -16.12 -8.33 8.82
C GLU A 35 -17.01 -9.17 7.92
N ASN A 36 -18.32 -9.02 8.10
CA ASN A 36 -19.30 -9.56 7.19
C ASN A 36 -19.98 -8.40 6.43
N VAL A 37 -19.57 -8.21 5.18
CA VAL A 37 -20.10 -7.17 4.30
C VAL A 37 -21.01 -7.73 3.20
N GLY A 38 -21.52 -8.94 3.40
CA GLY A 38 -22.41 -9.64 2.43
C GLY A 38 -23.71 -8.92 2.12
N GLY A 39 -24.09 -7.88 2.91
CA GLY A 39 -25.22 -6.99 2.60
C GLY A 39 -24.96 -5.99 1.44
N LEU A 40 -23.75 -5.98 0.87
CA LEU A 40 -23.35 -5.10 -0.21
C LEU A 40 -22.85 -5.91 -1.42
N PRO A 41 -23.72 -6.73 -2.05
CA PRO A 41 -23.31 -7.70 -3.08
C PRO A 41 -22.67 -7.05 -4.32
N THR A 42 -23.02 -5.80 -4.61
CA THR A 42 -22.46 -5.06 -5.74
C THR A 42 -20.96 -4.72 -5.61
N LEU A 43 -20.41 -4.83 -4.40
CA LEU A 43 -19.00 -4.57 -4.14
C LEU A 43 -18.11 -5.82 -4.32
N PHE A 44 -18.72 -6.98 -4.60
CA PHE A 44 -18.01 -8.25 -4.73
C PHE A 44 -18.22 -8.85 -6.12
N ARG A 45 -17.16 -9.43 -6.68
CA ARG A 45 -17.29 -10.27 -7.88
C ARG A 45 -18.08 -11.55 -7.59
N ASP A 46 -17.97 -12.04 -6.35
CA ASP A 46 -18.72 -13.19 -5.84
C ASP A 46 -19.39 -12.77 -4.51
N PRO A 47 -20.70 -12.48 -4.51
CA PRO A 47 -21.44 -12.06 -3.32
C PRO A 47 -21.41 -13.06 -2.16
N ALA A 48 -21.16 -14.34 -2.44
CA ALA A 48 -21.04 -15.37 -1.39
C ALA A 48 -19.77 -15.20 -0.54
N LYS A 49 -18.78 -14.42 -1.03
CA LYS A 49 -17.51 -14.13 -0.33
C LYS A 49 -17.56 -12.87 0.51
N GLY A 50 -18.71 -12.52 1.07
CA GLY A 50 -18.92 -11.31 1.88
C GLY A 50 -18.19 -11.28 3.23
N LYS A 51 -17.50 -12.35 3.64
CA LYS A 51 -16.64 -12.36 4.82
C LYS A 51 -15.20 -12.06 4.45
N ARG A 52 -14.57 -11.17 5.21
CA ARG A 52 -13.16 -10.81 5.06
C ARG A 52 -12.50 -10.56 6.40
N ARG A 53 -11.20 -10.82 6.52
CA ARG A 53 -10.36 -10.26 7.58
C ARG A 53 -9.89 -8.89 7.13
N ALA A 54 -10.10 -7.87 7.95
CA ALA A 54 -9.67 -6.50 7.71
C ALA A 54 -8.69 -6.06 8.80
N VAL A 55 -7.52 -5.56 8.40
CA VAL A 55 -6.51 -5.04 9.31
C VAL A 55 -6.26 -3.57 8.99
N TYR A 56 -6.57 -2.72 9.95
CA TYR A 56 -6.43 -1.28 9.86
C TYR A 56 -5.07 -0.86 10.41
N MET A 57 -4.30 -0.09 9.64
CA MET A 57 -2.93 0.27 10.01
C MET A 57 -2.67 1.75 9.76
N ARG A 58 -1.94 2.38 10.68
CA ARG A 58 -1.60 3.80 10.63
C ARG A 58 -0.08 4.01 10.76
N TRP A 59 0.42 5.08 10.16
CA TRP A 59 1.80 5.56 10.36
C TRP A 59 1.89 6.65 11.43
N GLU A 60 0.77 7.30 11.77
CA GLU A 60 0.65 8.30 12.82
C GLU A 60 -0.46 7.94 13.80
N ASP A 61 -0.30 8.33 15.06
CA ASP A 61 -1.32 8.19 16.09
C ASP A 61 -2.24 9.43 16.07
N SER A 62 -2.99 9.57 15.00
CA SER A 62 -3.97 10.64 14.81
C SER A 62 -5.23 10.11 14.14
N PRO A 63 -6.43 10.44 14.63
CA PRO A 63 -7.68 10.04 14.01
C PRO A 63 -7.88 10.65 12.62
N GLU A 64 -7.22 11.77 12.32
CA GLU A 64 -7.29 12.46 11.04
C GLU A 64 -6.22 11.98 10.04
N ALA A 65 -5.21 11.23 10.50
CA ALA A 65 -4.21 10.67 9.60
C ALA A 65 -4.85 9.66 8.64
N SER A 66 -4.46 9.73 7.40
CA SER A 66 -4.81 8.69 6.42
C SER A 66 -4.29 7.33 6.90
N PHE A 67 -4.91 6.25 6.46
CA PHE A 67 -4.53 4.90 6.89
C PHE A 67 -4.67 3.87 5.77
N ILE A 68 -4.11 2.69 6.00
CA ILE A 68 -4.22 1.53 5.11
C ILE A 68 -5.18 0.53 5.76
N VAL A 69 -6.02 -0.09 4.94
CA VAL A 69 -6.78 -1.28 5.32
C VAL A 69 -6.31 -2.44 4.45
N LEU A 70 -5.68 -3.44 5.05
CA LEU A 70 -5.51 -4.71 4.36
C LEU A 70 -6.80 -5.52 4.46
N SER A 71 -7.22 -6.11 3.35
CA SER A 71 -8.46 -6.88 3.26
C SER A 71 -8.18 -8.22 2.58
N ALA A 72 -8.35 -9.31 3.31
CA ALA A 72 -8.25 -10.65 2.76
C ALA A 72 -9.63 -11.34 2.80
N PRO A 73 -10.08 -12.00 1.72
CA PRO A 73 -11.31 -12.81 1.77
C PRO A 73 -11.10 -14.00 2.70
N VAL A 74 -12.19 -14.47 3.32
CA VAL A 74 -12.19 -15.77 3.97
C VAL A 74 -12.27 -16.84 2.89
N GLY A 75 -11.17 -17.54 2.64
CA GLY A 75 -11.00 -18.48 1.53
C GLY A 75 -10.09 -17.93 0.42
N PRO A 76 -10.00 -18.62 -0.73
CA PRO A 76 -9.09 -18.21 -1.80
C PRO A 76 -9.40 -16.82 -2.35
N ALA A 77 -8.40 -15.97 -2.41
CA ALA A 77 -8.48 -14.70 -3.12
C ALA A 77 -8.50 -14.93 -4.63
N SER A 78 -9.00 -13.97 -5.39
CA SER A 78 -9.04 -14.01 -6.85
C SER A 78 -8.57 -12.68 -7.43
N GLY A 79 -7.90 -12.76 -8.57
CA GLY A 79 -7.37 -11.63 -9.30
C GLY A 79 -5.86 -11.48 -9.10
N GLU A 80 -5.31 -10.56 -9.87
CA GLU A 80 -3.89 -10.19 -9.85
C GLU A 80 -3.76 -8.67 -9.74
N PRO A 81 -2.67 -8.15 -9.17
CA PRO A 81 -2.40 -6.73 -9.16
C PRO A 81 -2.30 -6.20 -10.59
N ILE A 82 -2.90 -5.03 -10.80
CA ILE A 82 -2.83 -4.36 -12.10
C ILE A 82 -1.46 -3.71 -12.34
N LYS A 83 -1.14 -3.52 -13.62
CA LYS A 83 0.08 -2.86 -14.09
C LYS A 83 -0.21 -1.41 -14.48
N LEU A 84 0.83 -0.64 -14.76
CA LEU A 84 0.73 0.79 -15.08
C LEU A 84 -0.07 1.10 -16.36
N ASP A 85 -0.23 0.13 -17.24
CA ASP A 85 -0.97 0.25 -18.51
C ASP A 85 -2.44 -0.23 -18.39
N GLN A 86 -2.91 -0.56 -17.19
CA GLN A 86 -4.27 -1.04 -16.93
C GLN A 86 -5.11 0.01 -16.21
N VAL A 87 -6.44 -0.05 -16.38
CA VAL A 87 -7.37 0.85 -15.70
C VAL A 87 -7.52 0.43 -14.22
N GLY A 88 -7.21 1.34 -13.30
CA GLY A 88 -7.33 1.12 -11.86
C GLY A 88 -6.27 1.88 -11.06
N ILE A 89 -6.18 1.57 -9.77
CA ILE A 89 -5.10 2.08 -8.90
C ILE A 89 -3.91 1.15 -9.07
N HIS A 90 -2.96 1.53 -9.92
CA HIS A 90 -1.80 0.69 -10.22
C HIS A 90 -0.64 0.82 -9.22
N HIS A 91 -0.55 1.92 -8.48
CA HIS A 91 0.38 2.09 -7.36
C HIS A 91 -0.09 3.20 -6.41
N PHE A 92 0.50 3.27 -5.24
CA PHE A 92 0.38 4.39 -4.33
C PHE A 92 1.71 4.63 -3.61
N ALA A 93 1.93 5.89 -3.18
CA ALA A 93 3.20 6.35 -2.64
C ALA A 93 3.09 6.78 -1.18
N PHE A 94 4.19 6.59 -0.43
CA PHE A 94 4.38 7.11 0.90
C PHE A 94 5.48 8.17 0.90
N TRP A 95 5.22 9.32 1.51
CA TRP A 95 6.27 10.22 1.92
C TRP A 95 7.06 9.60 3.07
N VAL A 96 8.36 9.50 2.91
CA VAL A 96 9.25 8.91 3.93
C VAL A 96 10.44 9.82 4.20
N LYS A 97 11.15 9.53 5.29
CA LYS A 97 12.50 10.02 5.59
C LYS A 97 13.48 8.88 5.44
N ASP A 98 14.72 9.20 5.10
CA ASP A 98 15.81 8.21 4.97
C ASP A 98 15.48 7.08 3.97
N LEU A 99 14.98 7.47 2.78
CA LEU A 99 14.50 6.53 1.75
C LEU A 99 15.55 5.46 1.43
N ARG A 100 16.83 5.85 1.27
CA ARG A 100 17.91 4.88 0.95
C ARG A 100 18.03 3.79 2.01
N ALA A 101 18.05 4.16 3.29
CA ALA A 101 18.13 3.19 4.38
C ALA A 101 16.87 2.29 4.45
N LYS A 102 15.70 2.82 4.10
CA LYS A 102 14.48 2.01 3.99
C LYS A 102 14.57 1.02 2.83
N VAL A 103 15.08 1.44 1.69
CA VAL A 103 15.27 0.55 0.53
C VAL A 103 16.28 -0.55 0.82
N GLU A 104 17.37 -0.26 1.53
CA GLU A 104 18.32 -1.29 1.98
C GLU A 104 17.64 -2.36 2.85
N LYS A 105 16.73 -1.95 3.75
CA LYS A 105 15.94 -2.90 4.56
C LYS A 105 15.00 -3.75 3.69
N LEU A 106 14.34 -3.15 2.70
CA LEU A 106 13.51 -3.87 1.75
C LEU A 106 14.32 -4.91 0.97
N GLN A 107 15.50 -4.52 0.46
CA GLN A 107 16.39 -5.42 -0.26
C GLN A 107 16.91 -6.57 0.61
N ALA A 108 17.31 -6.26 1.85
CA ALA A 108 17.74 -7.28 2.82
C ALA A 108 16.64 -8.29 3.16
N ALA A 109 15.37 -7.87 3.08
CA ALA A 109 14.20 -8.72 3.25
C ALA A 109 13.77 -9.45 1.95
N GLY A 110 14.50 -9.28 0.84
CA GLY A 110 14.20 -9.91 -0.44
C GLY A 110 13.03 -9.29 -1.20
N VAL A 111 12.65 -8.06 -0.87
CA VAL A 111 11.57 -7.34 -1.56
C VAL A 111 11.99 -6.97 -2.98
N PRO A 112 11.19 -7.27 -4.01
CA PRO A 112 11.46 -6.85 -5.38
C PRO A 112 11.49 -5.34 -5.52
N ILE A 113 12.63 -4.77 -5.90
CA ILE A 113 12.77 -3.35 -6.23
C ILE A 113 12.60 -3.18 -7.75
N LEU A 114 11.55 -2.49 -8.15
CA LEU A 114 11.22 -2.27 -9.57
C LEU A 114 11.98 -1.08 -10.16
N VAL A 115 12.09 -0.01 -9.38
CA VAL A 115 12.87 1.18 -9.71
C VAL A 115 13.74 1.50 -8.49
N PRO A 116 15.07 1.38 -8.60
CA PRO A 116 15.97 1.75 -7.50
C PRO A 116 15.88 3.25 -7.20
N PRO A 117 16.42 3.71 -6.05
CA PRO A 117 16.38 5.12 -5.68
C PRO A 117 16.87 6.03 -6.80
N LEU A 118 15.98 6.85 -7.34
CA LEU A 118 16.17 7.76 -8.47
C LEU A 118 15.75 9.17 -8.07
N GLU A 119 16.56 10.17 -8.42
CA GLU A 119 16.18 11.56 -8.27
C GLU A 119 15.30 12.02 -9.42
N ALA A 120 14.17 12.64 -9.08
CA ALA A 120 13.26 13.30 -10.01
C ALA A 120 13.11 14.78 -9.67
N ASP A 121 12.81 15.60 -10.67
CA ASP A 121 12.39 16.98 -10.44
C ASP A 121 10.95 17.04 -9.95
N THR A 122 10.62 18.03 -9.11
CA THR A 122 9.27 18.22 -8.55
C THR A 122 8.19 18.46 -9.61
N VAL A 123 8.54 18.73 -10.86
CA VAL A 123 7.61 18.77 -12.00
C VAL A 123 6.84 17.45 -12.14
N ALA A 124 7.47 16.31 -11.83
CA ALA A 124 6.82 15.00 -11.83
C ALA A 124 5.69 14.87 -10.76
N TYR A 125 5.65 15.79 -9.81
CA TYR A 125 4.64 15.89 -8.75
C TYR A 125 3.66 17.04 -8.98
N GLY A 126 3.65 17.66 -10.17
CA GLY A 126 2.80 18.80 -10.51
C GLY A 126 3.22 20.10 -9.84
N GLU A 127 4.47 20.22 -9.40
CA GLU A 127 5.03 21.39 -8.73
C GLU A 127 5.98 22.16 -9.68
N PRO A 128 6.33 23.42 -9.36
CA PRO A 128 7.37 24.15 -10.11
C PRO A 128 8.71 23.41 -10.10
N ALA A 129 9.45 23.54 -11.20
CA ALA A 129 10.78 22.96 -11.33
C ALA A 129 11.80 23.53 -10.33
N GLY A 130 12.87 22.79 -10.08
CA GLY A 130 14.05 23.25 -9.35
C GLY A 130 14.20 22.66 -7.94
N LYS A 131 13.27 21.82 -7.50
CA LYS A 131 13.44 20.99 -6.30
C LYS A 131 13.54 19.51 -6.69
N LYS A 132 14.01 18.69 -5.76
CA LYS A 132 14.25 17.27 -6.01
C LYS A 132 13.43 16.40 -5.08
N VAL A 133 13.03 15.27 -5.61
CA VAL A 133 12.42 14.14 -4.87
C VAL A 133 13.23 12.91 -5.19
N LEU A 134 13.62 12.17 -4.19
CA LEU A 134 14.14 10.81 -4.34
C LEU A 134 12.95 9.86 -4.34
N THR A 135 12.86 8.98 -5.33
CA THR A 135 11.76 8.03 -5.49
C THR A 135 12.27 6.61 -5.67
N CYS A 136 11.50 5.62 -5.23
CA CYS A 136 11.80 4.20 -5.39
C CYS A 136 10.48 3.42 -5.50
N LEU A 137 10.38 2.51 -6.47
CA LEU A 137 9.22 1.63 -6.62
C LEU A 137 9.60 0.19 -6.25
N PHE A 138 8.71 -0.48 -5.54
CA PHE A 138 8.89 -1.87 -5.08
C PHE A 138 7.55 -2.59 -5.04
N GLN A 139 7.57 -3.89 -4.78
CA GLN A 139 6.34 -4.69 -4.71
C GLN A 139 6.12 -5.26 -3.32
N ASP A 140 4.84 -5.34 -2.94
CA ASP A 140 4.43 -6.12 -1.78
C ASP A 140 4.45 -7.64 -2.08
N PRO A 141 4.14 -8.51 -1.10
CA PRO A 141 4.12 -9.96 -1.32
C PRO A 141 3.13 -10.45 -2.38
N ASP A 142 2.09 -9.68 -2.71
CA ASP A 142 1.13 -10.00 -3.76
C ASP A 142 1.50 -9.41 -5.13
N GLY A 143 2.55 -8.60 -5.20
CA GLY A 143 2.99 -7.91 -6.42
C GLY A 143 2.33 -6.54 -6.63
N ILE A 144 1.64 -6.01 -5.63
CA ILE A 144 1.11 -4.65 -5.66
C ILE A 144 2.28 -3.65 -5.66
N ILE A 145 2.23 -2.68 -6.57
CA ILE A 145 3.30 -1.69 -6.69
C ILE A 145 3.12 -0.60 -5.63
N LEU A 146 4.17 -0.40 -4.86
CA LEU A 146 4.30 0.65 -3.85
C LEU A 146 5.45 1.57 -4.20
N GLN A 147 5.40 2.80 -3.69
CA GLN A 147 6.43 3.79 -3.92
C GLN A 147 6.81 4.48 -2.62
N PHE A 148 8.10 4.72 -2.44
CA PHE A 148 8.61 5.66 -1.45
C PHE A 148 9.07 6.94 -2.13
N ASP A 149 8.75 8.07 -1.52
CA ASP A 149 9.18 9.39 -1.94
C ASP A 149 9.78 10.17 -0.76
N GLU A 150 10.90 10.84 -1.00
CA GLU A 150 11.57 11.70 -0.04
C GLU A 150 11.91 13.04 -0.69
N ARG A 151 11.54 14.15 -0.06
CA ARG A 151 11.95 15.49 -0.52
C ARG A 151 13.40 15.74 -0.13
N LEU A 152 14.20 16.16 -1.09
CA LEU A 152 15.60 16.53 -0.91
C LEU A 152 15.77 18.03 -0.69
#